data_07be62b081ffa2eb078f42ee8e53adb7
#
_entry.id   07be62b081ffa2eb078f42ee8e53adb7
#
_cell.length_a   1.000
_cell.length_b   1.000
_cell.length_c   1.000
_cell.angle_alpha   90.00
_cell.angle_beta   90.00
_cell.angle_gamma   90.00
#
_symmetry.space_group_name_H-M   'P 1'
#
loop_
_entity.id
_entity.type
_entity.pdbx_description
1 polymer ?
#
loop_
_entity_poly.entity_id
_entity_poly.type
_entity_poly.pdbx_seq_one_letter_code
_entity_poly.pdbx_strand_id
1 'polypeptide(L)'
;MKTRLTLSAAFSLMFYLASSQVPQGFTYQAIARDGSGQIIANTTLPVRITIQTSLTGGTTIWEEEHMSVTSNQFGLIYLVVGTETKKAGTAATFSAIDWNAQPLYLKTTIRYPGTTWTVMGTTQLWSVPYSMVAKDVEGPITKLGITGTTTNMEEALFEVKNRIGQTVFAVYNEGVRVYVDNGTAKAAKGGFAVVGFNTGKAGSQNYFYVDADSIRAYIYD
;
A
#
# COMPACT_ATOMS: atom_id res chain seq x y z
N MET A 1 15.76 -1.59 43.30
CA MET A 1 16.30 -1.39 41.92
C MET A 1 15.65 -2.29 40.88
N LYS A 2 15.29 -3.53 41.16
CA LYS A 2 14.71 -4.48 40.18
C LYS A 2 13.33 -4.04 39.60
N THR A 3 12.46 -3.45 40.43
CA THR A 3 11.11 -2.99 40.02
C THR A 3 11.11 -1.76 39.09
N ARG A 4 12.11 -0.88 39.18
CA ARG A 4 12.24 0.29 38.30
C ARG A 4 12.76 -0.09 36.92
N LEU A 5 13.57 -1.14 36.82
CA LEU A 5 14.11 -1.63 35.55
C LEU A 5 13.03 -2.35 34.71
N THR A 6 12.14 -3.10 35.38
CA THR A 6 11.02 -3.79 34.71
C THR A 6 9.97 -2.82 34.17
N LEU A 7 9.69 -1.72 34.89
CA LEU A 7 8.74 -0.70 34.46
C LEU A 7 9.27 0.09 33.25
N SER A 8 10.57 0.40 33.24
CA SER A 8 11.22 1.07 32.11
C SER A 8 11.25 0.20 30.84
N ALA A 9 11.51 -1.09 30.99
CA ALA A 9 11.48 -2.04 29.89
C ALA A 9 10.07 -2.23 29.29
N ALA A 10 9.03 -2.27 30.15
CA ALA A 10 7.64 -2.35 29.72
C ALA A 10 7.17 -1.09 28.98
N PHE A 11 7.61 0.09 29.43
CA PHE A 11 7.30 1.36 28.76
C PHE A 11 8.02 1.50 27.42
N SER A 12 9.26 1.03 27.30
CA SER A 12 10.02 1.01 26.04
C SER A 12 9.39 0.06 25.01
N LEU A 13 8.83 -1.07 25.45
CA LEU A 13 8.18 -2.04 24.57
C LEU A 13 6.86 -1.50 23.98
N MET A 14 6.18 -0.60 24.68
CA MET A 14 4.92 0.01 24.23
C MET A 14 5.11 0.96 23.03
N PHE A 15 6.28 1.56 22.86
CA PHE A 15 6.57 2.45 21.74
C PHE A 15 6.80 1.74 20.40
N TYR A 16 7.11 0.45 20.40
CA TYR A 16 7.34 -0.32 19.18
C TYR A 16 6.04 -0.77 18.46
N LEU A 17 4.87 -0.58 19.09
CA LEU A 17 3.59 -0.99 18.51
C LEU A 17 2.82 0.14 17.80
N ALA A 18 3.33 1.36 17.78
CA ALA A 18 2.73 2.47 17.07
C ALA A 18 3.15 2.45 15.58
N SER A 19 2.70 1.45 14.85
CA SER A 19 2.73 1.52 13.39
C SER A 19 1.68 2.52 12.94
N SER A 20 2.09 3.66 12.38
CA SER A 20 1.19 4.55 11.66
C SER A 20 0.71 3.82 10.40
N GLN A 21 -0.37 3.06 10.52
CA GLN A 21 -1.01 2.45 9.36
C GLN A 21 -1.85 3.52 8.66
N VAL A 22 -1.66 3.67 7.36
CA VAL A 22 -2.58 4.43 6.51
C VAL A 22 -3.97 3.83 6.70
N PRO A 23 -5.01 4.64 7.02
CA PRO A 23 -6.36 4.12 7.17
C PRO A 23 -6.74 3.31 5.93
N GLN A 24 -7.05 2.03 6.15
CA GLN A 24 -7.47 1.13 5.07
C GLN A 24 -8.97 1.29 4.90
N GLY A 25 -9.38 1.92 3.80
CA GLY A 25 -10.79 2.14 3.51
C GLY A 25 -11.02 3.35 2.62
N PHE A 26 -12.19 3.42 2.05
CA PHE A 26 -12.60 4.57 1.24
C PHE A 26 -14.04 4.98 1.53
N THR A 27 -14.30 6.27 1.41
CA THR A 27 -15.63 6.86 1.57
C THR A 27 -16.57 6.41 0.45
N TYR A 28 -17.77 5.99 0.83
CA TYR A 28 -18.85 5.65 -0.09
C TYR A 28 -20.11 6.43 0.25
N GLN A 29 -20.75 6.96 -0.77
CA GLN A 29 -22.03 7.67 -0.69
C GLN A 29 -22.99 7.16 -1.77
N ALA A 30 -24.23 6.99 -1.41
CA ALA A 30 -25.29 6.61 -2.33
C ALA A 30 -26.64 7.15 -1.87
N ILE A 31 -27.62 7.18 -2.77
CA ILE A 31 -29.01 7.49 -2.42
C ILE A 31 -29.76 6.17 -2.26
N ALA A 32 -30.22 5.89 -1.03
CA ALA A 32 -31.04 4.72 -0.75
C ALA A 32 -32.45 4.89 -1.32
N ARG A 33 -32.86 3.90 -2.11
CA ARG A 33 -34.22 3.84 -2.69
C ARG A 33 -34.85 2.50 -2.40
N ASP A 34 -36.17 2.45 -2.31
CA ASP A 34 -36.91 1.21 -2.19
C ASP A 34 -37.10 0.52 -3.58
N GLY A 35 -37.76 -0.65 -3.59
CA GLY A 35 -38.00 -1.42 -4.80
C GLY A 35 -38.89 -0.71 -5.84
N SER A 36 -39.58 0.36 -5.47
CA SER A 36 -40.37 1.22 -6.36
C SER A 36 -39.60 2.48 -6.80
N GLY A 37 -38.36 2.64 -6.37
CA GLY A 37 -37.50 3.77 -6.68
C GLY A 37 -37.71 5.00 -5.79
N GLN A 38 -38.55 4.91 -4.74
CA GLN A 38 -38.79 6.01 -3.80
C GLN A 38 -37.59 6.18 -2.86
N ILE A 39 -37.31 7.40 -2.48
CA ILE A 39 -36.24 7.75 -1.55
C ILE A 39 -36.53 7.20 -0.16
N ILE A 40 -35.61 6.48 0.43
CA ILE A 40 -35.64 6.05 1.83
C ILE A 40 -35.03 7.17 2.68
N ALA A 41 -35.84 8.09 3.18
CA ALA A 41 -35.39 9.27 3.90
C ALA A 41 -35.41 9.06 5.42
N ASN A 42 -34.49 9.68 6.15
CA ASN A 42 -34.39 9.71 7.61
C ASN A 42 -34.58 8.34 8.28
N THR A 43 -33.99 7.30 7.67
CA THR A 43 -34.19 5.91 8.08
C THR A 43 -32.86 5.24 8.35
N THR A 44 -32.75 4.54 9.48
CA THR A 44 -31.59 3.67 9.76
C THR A 44 -31.83 2.29 9.15
N LEU A 45 -30.88 1.82 8.34
CA LEU A 45 -30.98 0.56 7.63
C LEU A 45 -29.61 -0.14 7.54
N PRO A 46 -29.59 -1.48 7.53
CA PRO A 46 -28.39 -2.23 7.24
C PRO A 46 -27.99 -2.11 5.76
N VAL A 47 -26.71 -1.85 5.52
CA VAL A 47 -26.10 -1.79 4.19
C VAL A 47 -25.01 -2.84 4.10
N ARG A 48 -25.00 -3.62 3.04
CA ARG A 48 -23.93 -4.56 2.73
C ARG A 48 -23.18 -4.09 1.50
N ILE A 49 -21.87 -4.05 1.62
CA ILE A 49 -20.95 -3.72 0.53
C ILE A 49 -20.20 -5.00 0.13
N THR A 50 -20.21 -5.29 -1.16
CA THR A 50 -19.48 -6.43 -1.73
C THR A 50 -18.57 -5.94 -2.85
N ILE A 51 -17.27 -6.27 -2.78
CA ILE A 51 -16.32 -6.10 -3.88
C ILE A 51 -16.21 -7.44 -4.61
N GLN A 52 -16.40 -7.42 -5.93
CA GLN A 52 -16.47 -8.63 -6.76
C GLN A 52 -15.81 -8.43 -8.13
N THR A 53 -15.51 -9.54 -8.83
CA THR A 53 -14.72 -9.55 -10.06
C THR A 53 -15.52 -9.24 -11.33
N SER A 54 -16.85 -9.22 -11.28
CA SER A 54 -17.68 -8.90 -12.45
C SER A 54 -18.97 -8.22 -12.04
N LEU A 55 -19.64 -7.57 -13.02
CA LEU A 55 -20.91 -6.86 -12.80
C LEU A 55 -22.00 -7.77 -12.26
N THR A 56 -22.08 -9.00 -12.77
CA THR A 56 -23.02 -10.03 -12.37
C THR A 56 -22.30 -11.37 -12.19
N GLY A 57 -22.61 -12.11 -11.12
CA GLY A 57 -22.09 -13.46 -10.90
C GLY A 57 -20.60 -13.57 -10.65
N GLY A 58 -19.92 -12.46 -10.31
CA GLY A 58 -18.50 -12.44 -10.03
C GLY A 58 -18.12 -13.09 -8.70
N THR A 59 -16.85 -13.50 -8.59
CA THR A 59 -16.29 -13.99 -7.33
C THR A 59 -16.24 -12.83 -6.32
N THR A 60 -16.77 -13.05 -5.12
CA THR A 60 -16.67 -12.10 -4.02
C THR A 60 -15.23 -12.06 -3.52
N ILE A 61 -14.62 -10.89 -3.57
CA ILE A 61 -13.28 -10.59 -3.04
C ILE A 61 -13.40 -10.16 -1.57
N TRP A 62 -14.33 -9.25 -1.28
CA TRP A 62 -14.60 -8.72 0.06
C TRP A 62 -16.08 -8.46 0.23
N GLU A 63 -16.60 -8.77 1.41
CA GLU A 63 -17.97 -8.42 1.81
C GLU A 63 -17.98 -7.98 3.27
N GLU A 64 -18.66 -6.87 3.56
CA GLU A 64 -18.87 -6.34 4.91
C GLU A 64 -20.28 -5.81 5.07
N GLU A 65 -20.73 -5.69 6.33
CA GLU A 65 -22.08 -5.22 6.69
C GLU A 65 -22.02 -4.07 7.68
N HIS A 66 -22.56 -2.94 7.28
CA HIS A 66 -22.81 -1.76 8.11
C HIS A 66 -24.24 -1.82 8.65
N MET A 67 -24.42 -2.19 9.91
CA MET A 67 -25.73 -2.53 10.47
C MET A 67 -26.61 -1.31 10.82
N SER A 68 -26.02 -0.10 10.91
CA SER A 68 -26.71 1.11 11.41
C SER A 68 -26.37 2.34 10.57
N VAL A 69 -26.60 2.25 9.26
CA VAL A 69 -26.42 3.40 8.35
C VAL A 69 -27.69 4.22 8.31
N THR A 70 -27.62 5.51 8.60
CA THR A 70 -28.78 6.40 8.59
C THR A 70 -28.79 7.26 7.33
N SER A 71 -29.87 7.21 6.57
CA SER A 71 -30.12 8.11 5.44
C SER A 71 -30.58 9.49 5.91
N ASN A 72 -30.20 10.54 5.21
CA ASN A 72 -30.71 11.89 5.45
C ASN A 72 -32.08 12.12 4.77
N GLN A 73 -32.59 13.35 4.85
CA GLN A 73 -33.86 13.74 4.22
C GLN A 73 -33.94 13.54 2.71
N PHE A 74 -32.80 13.41 2.04
CA PHE A 74 -32.70 13.17 0.60
C PHE A 74 -32.38 11.70 0.29
N GLY A 75 -32.40 10.81 1.29
CA GLY A 75 -32.04 9.42 1.15
C GLY A 75 -30.55 9.15 1.04
N LEU A 76 -29.68 10.18 1.19
CA LEU A 76 -28.23 10.02 1.11
C LEU A 76 -27.74 9.21 2.32
N ILE A 77 -27.04 8.13 2.04
CA ILE A 77 -26.27 7.33 3.00
C ILE A 77 -24.79 7.63 2.83
N TYR A 78 -24.06 7.53 3.94
CA TYR A 78 -22.61 7.69 4.04
C TYR A 78 -22.02 6.58 4.89
N LEU A 79 -20.96 5.95 4.39
CA LEU A 79 -20.18 4.95 5.13
C LEU A 79 -18.72 4.93 4.64
N VAL A 80 -17.86 4.24 5.38
CA VAL A 80 -16.47 3.99 4.97
C VAL A 80 -16.29 2.51 4.73
N VAL A 81 -16.05 2.13 3.48
CA VAL A 81 -15.80 0.74 3.09
C VAL A 81 -14.42 0.32 3.59
N GLY A 82 -14.33 -0.89 4.16
CA GLY A 82 -13.09 -1.45 4.71
C GLY A 82 -12.96 -1.30 6.23
N THR A 83 -13.98 -0.74 6.90
CA THR A 83 -13.95 -0.51 8.35
C THR A 83 -14.71 -1.55 9.17
N GLU A 84 -15.55 -2.34 8.52
CA GLU A 84 -16.37 -3.33 9.20
C GLU A 84 -15.78 -4.74 9.13
N THR A 85 -16.28 -5.61 10.00
CA THR A 85 -15.83 -7.01 10.03
C THR A 85 -16.22 -7.73 8.74
N LYS A 86 -15.25 -8.42 8.14
CA LYS A 86 -15.46 -9.27 6.97
C LYS A 86 -16.58 -10.29 7.20
N LYS A 87 -17.49 -10.41 6.24
CA LYS A 87 -18.56 -11.42 6.20
C LYS A 87 -18.25 -12.55 5.22
N ALA A 88 -17.70 -12.22 4.03
CA ALA A 88 -17.36 -13.17 2.99
C ALA A 88 -16.23 -12.62 2.10
N GLY A 89 -15.75 -13.45 1.18
CA GLY A 89 -14.77 -13.07 0.17
C GLY A 89 -13.42 -13.79 0.30
N THR A 90 -12.64 -13.75 -0.78
CA THR A 90 -11.35 -14.44 -0.89
C THR A 90 -10.20 -13.69 -0.20
N ALA A 91 -10.23 -12.36 -0.15
CA ALA A 91 -9.21 -11.57 0.54
C ALA A 91 -9.26 -11.82 2.06
N ALA A 92 -8.13 -12.04 2.70
CA ALA A 92 -8.05 -12.31 4.14
C ALA A 92 -8.43 -11.08 4.97
N THR A 93 -7.95 -9.90 4.56
CA THR A 93 -8.21 -8.58 5.14
C THR A 93 -8.54 -7.59 4.04
N PHE A 94 -9.07 -6.41 4.37
CA PHE A 94 -9.32 -5.36 3.39
C PHE A 94 -8.03 -4.88 2.72
N SER A 95 -6.93 -4.81 3.47
CA SER A 95 -5.60 -4.46 2.94
C SER A 95 -4.98 -5.53 2.03
N ALA A 96 -5.49 -6.78 2.08
CA ALA A 96 -5.02 -7.87 1.22
C ALA A 96 -5.81 -7.98 -0.10
N ILE A 97 -6.70 -7.04 -0.38
CA ILE A 97 -7.37 -6.97 -1.69
C ILE A 97 -6.33 -6.57 -2.73
N ASP A 98 -6.21 -7.39 -3.77
CA ASP A 98 -5.40 -7.04 -4.95
C ASP A 98 -6.16 -6.01 -5.81
N TRP A 99 -5.84 -4.74 -5.60
CA TRP A 99 -6.44 -3.64 -6.36
C TRP A 99 -5.94 -3.55 -7.80
N ASN A 100 -4.91 -4.31 -8.19
CA ASN A 100 -4.41 -4.40 -9.57
C ASN A 100 -5.20 -5.41 -10.40
N ALA A 101 -5.92 -6.32 -9.76
CA ALA A 101 -6.77 -7.31 -10.42
C ALA A 101 -8.05 -6.66 -10.99
N GLN A 102 -7.89 -5.82 -12.00
CA GLN A 102 -8.98 -5.11 -12.67
C GLN A 102 -9.70 -6.00 -13.71
N PRO A 103 -11.00 -5.79 -13.95
CA PRO A 103 -11.90 -4.82 -13.30
C PRO A 103 -12.48 -5.33 -11.98
N LEU A 104 -12.64 -4.46 -11.01
CA LEU A 104 -13.36 -4.71 -9.76
C LEU A 104 -14.68 -3.95 -9.73
N TYR A 105 -15.68 -4.54 -9.09
CA TYR A 105 -17.03 -3.99 -9.00
C TYR A 105 -17.47 -3.88 -7.55
N LEU A 106 -18.15 -2.79 -7.22
CA LEU A 106 -18.79 -2.57 -5.94
C LEU A 106 -20.28 -2.84 -6.09
N LYS A 107 -20.79 -3.81 -5.34
CA LYS A 107 -22.23 -4.10 -5.22
C LYS A 107 -22.73 -3.60 -3.88
N THR A 108 -23.80 -2.81 -3.90
CA THR A 108 -24.48 -2.30 -2.72
C THR A 108 -25.82 -3.01 -2.55
N THR A 109 -26.06 -3.50 -1.35
CA THR A 109 -27.28 -4.21 -0.98
C THR A 109 -27.81 -3.63 0.33
N ILE A 110 -29.12 -3.46 0.46
CA ILE A 110 -29.77 -2.97 1.69
C ILE A 110 -30.80 -3.96 2.20
N ARG A 111 -31.14 -3.87 3.48
CA ARG A 111 -32.34 -4.50 4.05
C ARG A 111 -33.39 -3.45 4.36
N TYR A 112 -34.37 -3.32 3.45
CA TYR A 112 -35.48 -2.41 3.59
C TYR A 112 -36.58 -2.66 2.52
N PRO A 113 -37.89 -2.63 2.86
CA PRO A 113 -38.39 -2.86 4.20
C PRO A 113 -38.23 -4.33 4.59
N GLY A 114 -38.11 -4.61 5.90
CA GLY A 114 -37.99 -5.98 6.40
C GLY A 114 -36.58 -6.55 6.46
N THR A 115 -36.43 -7.89 6.34
CA THR A 115 -35.19 -8.61 6.64
C THR A 115 -34.45 -9.14 5.41
N THR A 116 -35.03 -9.02 4.23
CA THR A 116 -34.43 -9.52 2.98
C THR A 116 -33.45 -8.50 2.41
N TRP A 117 -32.28 -8.99 1.98
CA TRP A 117 -31.29 -8.17 1.28
C TRP A 117 -31.72 -7.91 -0.17
N THR A 118 -31.81 -6.64 -0.54
CA THR A 118 -32.16 -6.19 -1.90
C THR A 118 -30.98 -5.46 -2.52
N VAL A 119 -30.59 -5.86 -3.74
CA VAL A 119 -29.50 -5.22 -4.48
C VAL A 119 -29.96 -3.84 -4.96
N MET A 120 -29.20 -2.81 -4.57
CA MET A 120 -29.42 -1.42 -5.02
C MET A 120 -28.73 -1.16 -6.35
N GLY A 121 -27.58 -1.75 -6.58
CA GLY A 121 -26.82 -1.61 -7.79
C GLY A 121 -25.43 -2.22 -7.66
N THR A 122 -24.79 -2.36 -8.82
CA THR A 122 -23.39 -2.75 -8.94
C THR A 122 -22.72 -1.79 -9.90
N THR A 123 -21.59 -1.23 -9.53
CA THR A 123 -20.82 -0.29 -10.35
C THR A 123 -19.35 -0.71 -10.40
N GLN A 124 -18.69 -0.43 -11.52
CA GLN A 124 -17.26 -0.65 -11.63
C GLN A 124 -16.51 0.35 -10.74
N LEU A 125 -15.49 -0.13 -10.05
CA LEU A 125 -14.56 0.72 -9.33
C LEU A 125 -13.52 1.27 -10.31
N TRP A 126 -13.46 2.59 -10.41
CA TRP A 126 -12.44 3.31 -11.17
C TRP A 126 -11.38 3.84 -10.22
N SER A 127 -10.15 3.88 -10.67
CA SER A 127 -9.05 4.43 -9.86
C SER A 127 -9.34 5.88 -9.46
N VAL A 128 -9.23 6.17 -8.15
CA VAL A 128 -9.21 7.56 -7.68
C VAL A 128 -7.79 8.09 -7.75
N PRO A 129 -7.56 9.34 -8.20
CA PRO A 129 -6.24 9.85 -8.56
C PRO A 129 -5.17 9.81 -7.45
N TYR A 130 -5.55 9.70 -6.19
CA TYR A 130 -4.62 9.84 -5.06
C TYR A 130 -4.32 8.57 -4.26
N SER A 131 -5.05 7.48 -4.45
CA SER A 131 -4.98 6.36 -3.50
C SER A 131 -3.98 5.27 -3.86
N MET A 132 -3.46 5.24 -5.07
CA MET A 132 -2.79 4.05 -5.61
C MET A 132 -1.27 4.18 -5.71
N VAL A 133 -0.71 5.35 -5.40
CA VAL A 133 0.74 5.61 -5.61
C VAL A 133 1.52 5.70 -4.29
N ALA A 134 0.84 5.61 -3.15
CA ALA A 134 1.44 6.08 -1.89
C ALA A 134 2.36 5.07 -1.18
N LYS A 135 2.33 3.78 -1.50
CA LYS A 135 3.07 2.80 -0.69
C LYS A 135 4.23 2.12 -1.38
N ASP A 136 4.04 1.61 -2.57
CA ASP A 136 5.11 0.93 -3.32
C ASP A 136 4.92 1.15 -4.82
N VAL A 137 6.00 1.40 -5.53
CA VAL A 137 6.01 1.41 -6.99
C VAL A 137 6.29 -0.03 -7.43
N GLU A 138 5.25 -0.87 -7.46
CA GLU A 138 5.33 -2.24 -7.97
C GLU A 138 4.90 -2.29 -9.43
N GLY A 139 5.62 -3.07 -10.22
CA GLY A 139 5.33 -3.34 -11.61
C GLY A 139 6.26 -2.64 -12.61
N PRO A 140 6.14 -2.94 -13.91
CA PRO A 140 6.99 -2.36 -14.93
C PRO A 140 6.72 -0.87 -15.10
N ILE A 141 7.71 -0.05 -14.80
CA ILE A 141 7.68 1.40 -15.03
C ILE A 141 8.35 1.68 -16.37
N THR A 142 7.62 2.26 -17.31
CA THR A 142 8.18 2.64 -18.61
C THR A 142 9.25 3.73 -18.47
N LYS A 143 9.06 4.66 -17.52
CA LYS A 143 10.01 5.74 -17.22
C LYS A 143 9.74 6.28 -15.81
N LEU A 144 10.79 6.35 -15.00
CA LEU A 144 10.77 7.08 -13.73
C LEU A 144 11.55 8.39 -13.91
N GLY A 145 10.86 9.52 -13.83
CA GLY A 145 11.47 10.84 -13.81
C GLY A 145 11.36 11.44 -12.41
N ILE A 146 12.49 11.85 -11.84
CA ILE A 146 12.55 12.52 -10.55
C ILE A 146 13.11 13.91 -10.79
N THR A 147 12.38 14.94 -10.37
CA THR A 147 12.82 16.35 -10.41
C THR A 147 12.85 16.86 -8.98
N GLY A 148 14.05 17.08 -8.45
CA GLY A 148 14.22 17.74 -7.17
C GLY A 148 14.12 19.25 -7.31
N THR A 149 13.55 19.88 -6.31
CA THR A 149 13.38 21.36 -6.26
C THR A 149 14.24 22.01 -5.19
N THR A 150 14.99 21.22 -4.41
CA THR A 150 15.86 21.77 -3.37
C THR A 150 17.03 22.55 -3.98
N THR A 151 17.35 23.69 -3.38
CA THR A 151 18.53 24.48 -3.68
C THR A 151 19.71 24.17 -2.75
N ASN A 152 19.46 23.30 -1.75
CA ASN A 152 20.50 22.86 -0.81
C ASN A 152 21.35 21.77 -1.47
N MET A 153 22.63 22.04 -1.68
CA MET A 153 23.56 21.13 -2.35
C MET A 153 23.87 19.86 -1.54
N GLU A 154 23.66 19.91 -0.23
CA GLU A 154 23.87 18.75 0.65
C GLU A 154 22.60 17.90 0.80
N GLU A 155 21.50 18.30 0.22
CA GLU A 155 20.24 17.53 0.22
C GLU A 155 20.12 16.69 -1.05
N ALA A 156 19.91 15.39 -0.88
CA ALA A 156 19.78 14.47 -2.00
C ALA A 156 18.43 14.68 -2.73
N LEU A 157 18.48 14.75 -4.06
CA LEU A 157 17.28 14.76 -4.93
C LEU A 157 16.60 13.38 -4.94
N PHE A 158 17.40 12.33 -4.80
CA PHE A 158 16.96 10.94 -4.70
C PHE A 158 17.95 10.16 -3.85
N GLU A 159 17.44 9.34 -2.93
CA GLU A 159 18.29 8.48 -2.12
C GLU A 159 17.69 7.08 -1.93
N VAL A 160 18.58 6.09 -1.81
CA VAL A 160 18.26 4.73 -1.39
C VAL A 160 18.90 4.50 -0.03
N LYS A 161 18.09 4.06 0.93
CA LYS A 161 18.54 3.73 2.29
C LYS A 161 18.50 2.23 2.53
N ASN A 162 19.43 1.74 3.34
CA ASN A 162 19.40 0.38 3.83
C ASN A 162 18.33 0.21 4.95
N ARG A 163 18.15 -1.02 5.42
CA ARG A 163 17.16 -1.37 6.43
C ARG A 163 17.27 -0.59 7.75
N ILE A 164 18.45 -0.07 8.08
CA ILE A 164 18.70 0.73 9.30
C ILE A 164 18.72 2.24 9.04
N GLY A 165 18.26 2.67 7.86
CA GLY A 165 18.09 4.08 7.53
C GLY A 165 19.33 4.80 7.01
N GLN A 166 20.47 4.11 6.80
CA GLN A 166 21.67 4.71 6.24
C GLN A 166 21.55 4.82 4.72
N THR A 167 21.93 5.96 4.16
CA THR A 167 21.99 6.17 2.71
C THR A 167 23.08 5.30 2.11
N VAL A 168 22.75 4.51 1.09
CA VAL A 168 23.69 3.67 0.35
C VAL A 168 23.93 4.16 -1.09
N PHE A 169 22.98 4.94 -1.61
CA PHE A 169 23.07 5.57 -2.92
C PHE A 169 22.32 6.90 -2.87
N ALA A 170 22.91 7.96 -3.39
CA ALA A 170 22.23 9.25 -3.46
C ALA A 170 22.61 10.04 -4.73
N VAL A 171 21.63 10.78 -5.26
CA VAL A 171 21.80 11.72 -6.38
C VAL A 171 21.59 13.12 -5.84
N TYR A 172 22.57 13.97 -6.04
CA TYR A 172 22.57 15.39 -5.67
C TYR A 172 22.54 16.27 -6.93
N ASN A 173 22.37 17.56 -6.77
CA ASN A 173 22.45 18.51 -7.88
C ASN A 173 23.78 18.43 -8.64
N GLU A 174 24.86 18.07 -7.96
CA GLU A 174 26.22 18.04 -8.51
C GLU A 174 26.70 16.65 -8.95
N GLY A 175 25.94 15.59 -8.69
CA GLY A 175 26.33 14.23 -9.07
C GLY A 175 25.79 13.13 -8.20
N VAL A 176 26.40 11.95 -8.31
CA VAL A 176 25.99 10.72 -7.64
C VAL A 176 27.04 10.29 -6.63
N ARG A 177 26.59 9.88 -5.44
CA ARG A 177 27.44 9.27 -4.40
C ARG A 177 26.95 7.87 -4.07
N VAL A 178 27.87 6.92 -3.98
CA VAL A 178 27.64 5.58 -3.46
C VAL A 178 28.40 5.45 -2.16
N TYR A 179 27.70 5.08 -1.09
CA TYR A 179 28.28 4.93 0.23
C TYR A 179 28.56 3.46 0.51
N VAL A 180 29.80 3.15 0.81
CA VAL A 180 30.26 1.79 1.10
C VAL A 180 30.49 1.67 2.61
N ASP A 181 29.91 0.62 3.22
CA ASP A 181 30.16 0.31 4.61
C ASP A 181 31.60 -0.19 4.78
N ASN A 182 32.38 0.50 5.63
CA ASN A 182 33.73 0.12 6.03
C ASN A 182 33.78 -0.62 7.36
N GLY A 183 32.64 -1.12 7.83
CA GLY A 183 32.52 -1.88 9.08
C GLY A 183 33.33 -3.18 9.09
N THR A 184 33.74 -3.59 10.27
CA THR A 184 34.60 -4.78 10.52
C THR A 184 33.89 -6.13 10.35
N ALA A 185 32.61 -6.15 9.99
CA ALA A 185 31.85 -7.38 9.81
C ALA A 185 32.22 -8.07 8.48
N LYS A 186 32.89 -9.20 8.55
CA LYS A 186 33.33 -10.04 7.41
C LYS A 186 32.23 -10.58 6.49
N ALA A 187 30.96 -10.28 6.74
CA ALA A 187 29.83 -10.92 6.07
C ALA A 187 29.14 -10.07 5.01
N ALA A 188 29.27 -8.76 5.00
CA ALA A 188 28.66 -7.87 4.02
C ALA A 188 29.75 -7.18 3.19
N LYS A 189 29.93 -7.63 1.97
CA LYS A 189 30.75 -6.92 0.99
C LYS A 189 29.91 -5.77 0.44
N GLY A 190 29.92 -4.63 1.14
CA GLY A 190 29.46 -3.37 0.58
C GLY A 190 30.45 -2.91 -0.49
N GLY A 191 29.94 -2.35 -1.57
CA GLY A 191 30.78 -1.84 -2.64
C GLY A 191 29.96 -1.35 -3.83
N PHE A 192 30.63 -0.62 -4.72
CA PHE A 192 30.08 -0.31 -6.02
C PHE A 192 30.75 -1.22 -7.06
N ALA A 193 29.94 -1.95 -7.83
CA ALA A 193 30.45 -2.85 -8.85
C ALA A 193 29.70 -2.64 -10.18
N VAL A 194 30.44 -2.64 -11.28
CA VAL A 194 29.91 -2.85 -12.63
C VAL A 194 30.18 -4.30 -13.00
N VAL A 195 29.12 -5.07 -13.18
CA VAL A 195 29.17 -6.53 -13.30
C VAL A 195 28.57 -6.95 -14.64
N GLY A 196 29.19 -7.90 -15.32
CA GLY A 196 28.64 -8.50 -16.53
C GLY A 196 27.42 -9.34 -16.23
N PHE A 197 26.37 -9.14 -17.01
CA PHE A 197 25.14 -9.96 -16.93
C PHE A 197 25.39 -11.28 -17.66
N ASN A 198 25.71 -12.34 -16.93
CA ASN A 198 25.96 -13.64 -17.52
C ASN A 198 24.83 -14.62 -17.14
N THR A 199 24.13 -15.15 -18.14
CA THR A 199 23.07 -16.16 -17.99
C THR A 199 23.59 -17.59 -17.88
N GLY A 200 24.91 -17.79 -17.92
CA GLY A 200 25.56 -19.09 -17.83
C GLY A 200 26.06 -19.43 -16.41
N LYS A 201 26.42 -20.70 -16.19
CA LYS A 201 26.95 -21.25 -14.93
C LYS A 201 28.31 -20.67 -14.45
N ALA A 202 28.95 -19.78 -15.20
CA ALA A 202 30.13 -19.05 -14.76
C ALA A 202 29.67 -17.81 -14.01
N GLY A 203 30.14 -17.61 -12.79
CA GLY A 203 29.77 -16.45 -11.93
C GLY A 203 29.93 -15.12 -12.66
N SER A 204 29.15 -14.12 -12.23
CA SER A 204 29.20 -12.75 -12.76
C SER A 204 30.63 -12.21 -12.72
N GLN A 205 31.07 -11.66 -13.85
CA GLN A 205 32.41 -11.03 -13.96
C GLN A 205 32.29 -9.56 -13.56
N ASN A 206 33.17 -9.11 -12.66
CA ASN A 206 33.29 -7.71 -12.33
C ASN A 206 34.14 -7.01 -13.40
N TYR A 207 33.64 -5.92 -13.97
CA TYR A 207 34.44 -5.03 -14.84
C TYR A 207 35.06 -3.89 -14.05
N PHE A 208 34.39 -3.40 -13.06
CA PHE A 208 34.85 -2.38 -12.15
C PHE A 208 34.31 -2.64 -10.75
N TYR A 209 35.16 -2.51 -9.75
CA TYR A 209 34.81 -2.77 -8.37
C TYR A 209 35.49 -1.80 -7.42
N VAL A 210 34.75 -1.21 -6.50
CA VAL A 210 35.24 -0.33 -5.44
C VAL A 210 34.69 -0.82 -4.12
N ASP A 211 35.55 -1.10 -3.17
CA ASP A 211 35.19 -1.35 -1.77
C ASP A 211 35.99 -0.44 -0.83
N ALA A 212 35.87 -0.64 0.48
CA ALA A 212 36.58 0.17 1.47
C ALA A 212 38.10 0.08 1.36
N ASP A 213 38.64 -1.01 0.79
CA ASP A 213 40.07 -1.33 0.81
C ASP A 213 40.69 -1.30 -0.56
N SER A 214 39.90 -1.31 -1.64
CA SER A 214 40.47 -1.44 -3.00
C SER A 214 39.58 -0.86 -4.10
N ILE A 215 40.27 -0.45 -5.19
CA ILE A 215 39.67 -0.13 -6.48
C ILE A 215 40.26 -1.09 -7.50
N ARG A 216 39.41 -1.77 -8.28
CA ARG A 216 39.86 -2.74 -9.31
C ARG A 216 39.12 -2.51 -10.61
N ALA A 217 39.87 -2.46 -11.71
CA ALA A 217 39.33 -2.52 -13.07
C ALA A 217 39.83 -3.81 -13.72
N TYR A 218 38.94 -4.53 -14.37
CA TYR A 218 39.23 -5.80 -15.01
C TYR A 218 39.05 -5.66 -16.52
N ILE A 219 40.04 -6.08 -17.28
CA ILE A 219 40.00 -6.17 -18.74
C ILE A 219 40.03 -7.66 -19.06
N TYR A 220 39.05 -8.12 -19.82
CA TYR A 220 38.95 -9.51 -20.28
C TYR A 220 39.14 -9.50 -21.79
N ASP A 221 40.10 -10.29 -22.27
CA ASP A 221 40.32 -10.52 -23.69
C ASP A 221 39.34 -11.52 -24.29
#